data_95c946ed95bd7a0ba35c2c4c95cb7b8c
#
_entry.id   95c946ed95bd7a0ba35c2c4c95cb7b8c
#
_cell.length_a   1.000
_cell.length_b   1.000
_cell.length_c   1.000
_cell.angle_alpha   90.00
_cell.angle_beta   90.00
_cell.angle_gamma   90.00
#
_symmetry.space_group_name_H-M   'P 1'
#
loop_
_entity.id
_entity.type
_entity.pdbx_description
1 polymer ?
#
loop_
_entity_poly.entity_id
_entity_poly.type
_entity_poly.pdbx_seq_one_letter_code
_entity_poly.pdbx_strand_id
1 'polypeptide(L)'
;MRTTTNGMPRYNQKGEFNNSFHVTRNGIKPELLKPILTEWSEKLRKNNVEFVHRSYEEILGEVKEGDFIYMDPPYFNTKGMYFGGIDFESFFVFLKNVSKMNVRFALSFDGKSGDIDNTYSIPENCYRRHFYIKSGNSSFKRTIGKDKNAIVYESLYLNYDGDNGLW
;
A
#
# COMPACT_ATOMS: atom_id res chain seq x y z
N MET A 1 -5.97 -15.07 4.97
CA MET A 1 -6.97 -14.04 4.62
C MET A 1 -8.09 -14.50 3.69
N ARG A 2 -7.90 -15.47 2.79
CA ARG A 2 -8.97 -15.98 1.91
C ARG A 2 -10.18 -16.60 2.66
N THR A 3 -9.95 -17.08 3.87
CA THR A 3 -10.96 -17.73 4.71
C THR A 3 -11.66 -16.76 5.67
N THR A 4 -11.24 -15.52 5.74
CA THR A 4 -11.88 -14.51 6.60
C THR A 4 -13.00 -13.80 5.87
N THR A 5 -13.99 -13.31 6.63
CA THR A 5 -15.09 -12.52 6.08
C THR A 5 -14.54 -11.26 5.41
N ASN A 6 -14.80 -11.09 4.12
CA ASN A 6 -14.34 -9.97 3.28
C ASN A 6 -12.81 -9.88 3.05
N GLY A 7 -12.02 -10.84 3.53
CA GLY A 7 -10.56 -10.86 3.34
C GLY A 7 -9.81 -9.80 4.13
N MET A 8 -10.48 -9.03 4.98
CA MET A 8 -9.85 -7.98 5.79
C MET A 8 -9.47 -8.51 7.17
N PRO A 9 -8.23 -8.30 7.64
CA PRO A 9 -7.86 -8.61 9.01
C PRO A 9 -8.55 -7.64 9.96
N ARG A 10 -9.01 -8.17 11.10
CA ARG A 10 -9.56 -7.37 12.20
C ARG A 10 -8.87 -7.76 13.48
N TYR A 11 -8.64 -6.78 14.32
CA TYR A 11 -8.05 -6.96 15.64
C TYR A 11 -9.00 -6.39 16.69
N ASN A 12 -9.03 -7.01 17.87
CA ASN A 12 -9.78 -6.48 19.01
C ASN A 12 -8.97 -5.34 19.68
N GLN A 13 -9.55 -4.72 20.70
CA GLN A 13 -8.89 -3.63 21.45
C GLN A 13 -7.58 -4.06 22.14
N LYS A 14 -7.35 -5.37 22.31
CA LYS A 14 -6.10 -5.93 22.87
C LYS A 14 -5.05 -6.25 21.80
N GLY A 15 -5.33 -5.96 20.53
CA GLY A 15 -4.44 -6.29 19.41
C GLY A 15 -4.47 -7.75 18.98
N GLU A 16 -5.43 -8.56 19.47
CA GLU A 16 -5.56 -9.95 19.10
C GLU A 16 -6.40 -10.09 17.83
N PHE A 17 -6.00 -11.02 16.95
CA PHE A 17 -6.72 -11.30 15.70
C PHE A 17 -8.16 -11.76 15.98
N ASN A 18 -9.13 -10.99 15.51
CA ASN A 18 -10.56 -11.21 15.75
C ASN A 18 -11.37 -11.15 14.46
N ASN A 19 -11.11 -12.09 13.57
CA ASN A 19 -11.89 -12.24 12.34
C ASN A 19 -12.80 -13.45 12.42
N SER A 20 -14.05 -13.25 11.97
CA SER A 20 -14.95 -14.37 11.74
C SER A 20 -14.50 -15.20 10.52
N PHE A 21 -14.60 -16.50 10.64
CA PHE A 21 -14.39 -17.44 9.56
C PHE A 21 -15.54 -17.34 8.54
N HIS A 22 -15.20 -17.36 7.25
CA HIS A 22 -16.22 -17.34 6.20
C HIS A 22 -16.71 -18.75 5.90
N VAL A 23 -17.97 -19.03 6.16
CA VAL A 23 -18.56 -20.38 6.12
C VAL A 23 -18.44 -21.05 4.74
N THR A 24 -18.48 -20.27 3.65
CA THR A 24 -18.49 -20.81 2.28
C THR A 24 -17.18 -20.58 1.51
N ARG A 25 -16.21 -19.85 2.08
CA ARG A 25 -14.92 -19.63 1.44
C ARG A 25 -13.89 -20.63 1.95
N ASN A 26 -13.71 -21.68 1.20
CA ASN A 26 -12.62 -22.62 1.44
C ASN A 26 -11.28 -21.97 1.11
N GLY A 27 -10.23 -22.33 1.84
CA GLY A 27 -8.85 -21.98 1.50
C GLY A 27 -8.43 -22.56 0.14
N ILE A 28 -7.23 -22.20 -0.29
CA ILE A 28 -6.61 -22.87 -1.44
C ILE A 28 -6.23 -24.29 -1.00
N LYS A 29 -6.53 -25.29 -1.83
CA LYS A 29 -6.10 -26.67 -1.58
C LYS A 29 -4.58 -26.72 -1.49
N PRO A 30 -3.99 -27.51 -0.57
CA PRO A 30 -2.54 -27.61 -0.39
C PRO A 30 -1.78 -27.92 -1.69
N GLU A 31 -2.35 -28.78 -2.54
CA GLU A 31 -1.76 -29.20 -3.81
C GLU A 31 -1.60 -28.01 -4.79
N LEU A 32 -2.54 -27.03 -4.73
CA LEU A 32 -2.51 -25.82 -5.56
C LEU A 32 -1.66 -24.72 -4.92
N LEU A 33 -1.59 -24.68 -3.59
CA LEU A 33 -0.82 -23.66 -2.86
C LEU A 33 0.69 -23.94 -2.89
N LYS A 34 1.08 -25.22 -2.76
CA LYS A 34 2.49 -25.61 -2.70
C LYS A 34 3.33 -25.11 -3.88
N PRO A 35 2.93 -25.34 -5.16
CA PRO A 35 3.72 -24.84 -6.28
C PRO A 35 3.84 -23.32 -6.28
N ILE A 36 2.79 -22.58 -5.90
CA ILE A 36 2.82 -21.12 -5.80
C ILE A 36 3.87 -20.67 -4.76
N LEU A 37 3.86 -21.28 -3.58
CA LEU A 37 4.82 -20.95 -2.52
C LEU A 37 6.26 -21.31 -2.93
N THR A 38 6.46 -22.43 -3.61
CA THR A 38 7.77 -22.85 -4.11
C THR A 38 8.31 -21.83 -5.12
N GLU A 39 7.51 -21.47 -6.13
CA GLU A 39 7.88 -20.49 -7.15
C GLU A 39 8.26 -19.13 -6.53
N TRP A 40 7.43 -18.61 -5.61
CA TRP A 40 7.74 -17.35 -4.93
C TRP A 40 9.00 -17.45 -4.06
N SER A 41 9.19 -18.57 -3.33
CA SER A 41 10.38 -18.77 -2.52
C SER A 41 11.66 -18.77 -3.37
N GLU A 42 11.63 -19.39 -4.55
CA GLU A 42 12.75 -19.39 -5.48
C GLU A 42 13.02 -17.98 -6.05
N LYS A 43 11.97 -17.26 -6.45
CA LYS A 43 12.10 -15.87 -6.94
C LYS A 43 12.70 -14.94 -5.88
N LEU A 44 12.23 -15.03 -4.64
CA LEU A 44 12.74 -14.21 -3.54
C LEU A 44 14.22 -14.48 -3.26
N ARG A 45 14.61 -15.75 -3.21
CA ARG A 45 16.01 -16.15 -2.99
C ARG A 45 16.91 -15.71 -4.15
N LYS A 46 16.48 -15.93 -5.40
CA LYS A 46 17.26 -15.57 -6.60
C LYS A 46 17.53 -14.08 -6.67
N ASN A 47 16.61 -13.23 -6.17
CA ASN A 47 16.73 -11.78 -6.19
C ASN A 47 17.26 -11.22 -4.85
N ASN A 48 17.76 -12.06 -3.94
CA ASN A 48 18.29 -11.65 -2.63
C ASN A 48 17.34 -10.74 -1.85
N VAL A 49 16.01 -11.08 -1.87
CA VAL A 49 14.99 -10.29 -1.18
C VAL A 49 15.10 -10.53 0.32
N GLU A 50 15.19 -9.44 1.07
CA GLU A 50 15.19 -9.44 2.53
C GLU A 50 13.89 -8.84 3.07
N PHE A 51 13.33 -9.45 4.12
CA PHE A 51 12.18 -8.95 4.85
C PHE A 51 12.64 -8.43 6.21
N VAL A 52 12.39 -7.14 6.46
CA VAL A 52 12.77 -6.51 7.71
C VAL A 52 11.53 -5.92 8.41
N HIS A 53 11.56 -5.86 9.75
CA HIS A 53 10.54 -5.23 10.57
C HIS A 53 11.16 -4.06 11.32
N ARG A 54 10.92 -2.84 10.81
CA ARG A 54 11.47 -1.60 11.37
C ARG A 54 10.65 -0.38 10.95
N SER A 55 10.94 0.78 11.54
CA SER A 55 10.37 2.05 11.09
C SER A 55 10.91 2.43 9.70
N TYR A 56 10.08 3.08 8.89
CA TYR A 56 10.49 3.62 7.58
C TYR A 56 11.61 4.66 7.69
N GLU A 57 11.68 5.37 8.81
CA GLU A 57 12.70 6.41 9.05
C GLU A 57 14.13 5.83 9.12
N GLU A 58 14.25 4.60 9.58
CA GLU A 58 15.54 3.91 9.73
C GLU A 58 16.22 3.61 8.37
N ILE A 59 15.43 3.57 7.29
CA ILE A 59 15.96 3.30 5.94
C ILE A 59 16.88 4.41 5.42
N LEU A 60 16.76 5.66 5.93
CA LEU A 60 17.58 6.78 5.47
C LEU A 60 19.10 6.55 5.65
N GLY A 61 19.50 5.73 6.62
CA GLY A 61 20.90 5.36 6.82
C GLY A 61 21.45 4.32 5.85
N GLU A 62 20.59 3.69 5.05
CA GLU A 62 20.94 2.57 4.18
C GLU A 62 20.76 2.88 2.70
N VAL A 63 19.78 3.71 2.36
CA VAL A 63 19.52 4.08 0.97
C VAL A 63 20.59 5.02 0.42
N LYS A 64 20.87 4.89 -0.86
CA LYS A 64 21.87 5.67 -1.57
C LYS A 64 21.36 6.05 -2.98
N GLU A 65 22.05 6.99 -3.59
CA GLU A 65 21.75 7.42 -4.95
C GLU A 65 21.63 6.22 -5.91
N GLY A 66 20.57 6.23 -6.71
CA GLY A 66 20.23 5.15 -7.65
C GLY A 66 19.23 4.13 -7.08
N ASP A 67 19.00 4.10 -5.77
CA ASP A 67 17.96 3.28 -5.21
C ASP A 67 16.56 3.80 -5.55
N PHE A 68 15.58 2.89 -5.48
CA PHE A 68 14.16 3.20 -5.68
C PHE A 68 13.34 2.72 -4.50
N ILE A 69 12.48 3.58 -3.95
CA ILE A 69 11.59 3.25 -2.84
C ILE A 69 10.13 3.27 -3.31
N TYR A 70 9.42 2.16 -3.17
CA TYR A 70 7.97 2.15 -3.26
C TYR A 70 7.36 2.23 -1.85
N MET A 71 6.45 3.18 -1.65
CA MET A 71 5.80 3.44 -0.37
C MET A 71 4.29 3.24 -0.48
N ASP A 72 3.74 2.45 0.43
CA ASP A 72 2.30 2.20 0.57
C ASP A 72 1.91 2.33 2.06
N PRO A 73 1.91 3.57 2.61
CA PRO A 73 1.60 3.81 4.00
C PRO A 73 0.11 3.61 4.28
N PRO A 74 -0.29 3.45 5.56
CA PRO A 74 -1.69 3.48 5.94
C PRO A 74 -2.38 4.75 5.46
N TYR A 75 -3.52 4.62 4.78
CA TYR A 75 -4.25 5.74 4.24
C TYR A 75 -4.88 6.60 5.34
N PHE A 76 -4.93 7.91 5.13
CA PHE A 76 -5.42 8.88 6.11
C PHE A 76 -6.84 8.59 6.58
N ASN A 77 -7.72 8.21 5.66
CA ASN A 77 -9.13 7.95 5.93
C ASN A 77 -9.42 6.53 6.48
N THR A 78 -8.41 5.67 6.57
CA THR A 78 -8.56 4.31 7.15
C THR A 78 -8.17 4.26 8.63
N LYS A 79 -8.25 5.40 9.34
CA LYS A 79 -8.02 5.49 10.79
C LYS A 79 -8.84 4.44 11.53
N GLY A 80 -8.18 3.52 12.23
CA GLY A 80 -8.80 2.43 12.97
C GLY A 80 -8.75 1.04 12.32
N MET A 81 -8.31 0.93 11.06
CA MET A 81 -8.07 -0.38 10.43
C MET A 81 -6.64 -0.90 10.66
N TYR A 82 -5.70 -0.01 10.94
CA TYR A 82 -4.30 -0.33 11.20
C TYR A 82 -3.93 0.02 12.64
N PHE A 83 -3.07 -0.79 13.24
CA PHE A 83 -2.53 -0.51 14.56
C PHE A 83 -1.43 0.55 14.42
N GLY A 84 -1.65 1.72 15.00
CA GLY A 84 -0.76 2.88 14.88
C GLY A 84 -1.15 3.82 13.73
N GLY A 85 -0.86 5.09 13.89
CA GLY A 85 -0.99 6.12 12.87
C GLY A 85 0.39 6.55 12.39
N ILE A 86 0.46 7.02 11.15
CA ILE A 86 1.67 7.70 10.66
C ILE A 86 1.61 9.17 11.09
N ASP A 87 2.71 9.71 11.60
CA ASP A 87 2.87 11.14 11.76
C ASP A 87 3.23 11.77 10.40
N PHE A 88 2.27 12.49 9.83
CA PHE A 88 2.43 13.04 8.49
C PHE A 88 3.49 14.13 8.40
N GLU A 89 3.73 14.89 9.47
CA GLU A 89 4.79 15.91 9.46
C GLU A 89 6.16 15.25 9.32
N SER A 90 6.44 14.26 10.15
CA SER A 90 7.66 13.45 10.07
C SER A 90 7.77 12.73 8.72
N PHE A 91 6.66 12.21 8.21
CA PHE A 91 6.64 11.54 6.91
C PHE A 91 6.99 12.49 5.75
N PHE A 92 6.48 13.71 5.75
CA PHE A 92 6.86 14.71 4.72
C PHE A 92 8.32 15.14 4.83
N VAL A 93 8.86 15.23 6.04
CA VAL A 93 10.31 15.45 6.24
C VAL A 93 11.10 14.29 5.67
N PHE A 94 10.67 13.05 5.89
CA PHE A 94 11.27 11.85 5.31
C PHE A 94 11.29 11.90 3.77
N LEU A 95 10.15 12.20 3.12
CA LEU A 95 10.07 12.32 1.65
C LEU A 95 11.06 13.34 1.08
N LYS A 96 11.19 14.48 1.75
CA LYS A 96 12.16 15.53 1.36
C LYS A 96 13.61 15.06 1.50
N ASN A 97 13.91 14.32 2.57
CA ASN A 97 15.26 13.78 2.80
C ASN A 97 15.62 12.73 1.75
N VAL A 98 14.70 11.81 1.43
CA VAL A 98 14.87 10.83 0.34
C VAL A 98 15.18 11.55 -0.98
N SER A 99 14.44 12.62 -1.31
CA SER A 99 14.66 13.38 -2.54
C SER A 99 16.03 14.10 -2.56
N LYS A 100 16.49 14.62 -1.41
CA LYS A 100 17.83 15.24 -1.30
C LYS A 100 18.97 14.26 -1.51
N MET A 101 18.75 12.98 -1.26
CA MET A 101 19.73 11.91 -1.47
C MET A 101 19.76 11.39 -2.92
N ASN A 102 19.02 12.01 -3.86
CA ASN A 102 18.82 11.53 -5.23
C ASN A 102 18.25 10.10 -5.31
N VAL A 103 17.49 9.70 -4.30
CA VAL A 103 16.76 8.44 -4.27
C VAL A 103 15.38 8.67 -4.88
N ARG A 104 15.02 7.87 -5.88
CA ARG A 104 13.70 7.95 -6.52
C ARG A 104 12.66 7.25 -5.67
N PHE A 105 11.45 7.79 -5.62
CA PHE A 105 10.34 7.08 -4.99
C PHE A 105 9.03 7.15 -5.78
N ALA A 106 8.20 6.16 -5.52
CA ALA A 106 6.77 6.16 -5.83
C ALA A 106 5.98 5.95 -4.54
N LEU A 107 5.02 6.83 -4.29
CA LEU A 107 4.16 6.79 -3.11
C LEU A 107 2.72 6.58 -3.55
N SER A 108 2.09 5.47 -3.15
CA SER A 108 0.66 5.27 -3.30
C SER A 108 -0.09 5.81 -2.08
N PHE A 109 -1.23 6.47 -2.34
CA PHE A 109 -1.99 7.11 -1.27
C PHE A 109 -3.47 7.23 -1.61
N ASP A 110 -4.27 7.76 -0.64
CA ASP A 110 -5.71 8.02 -0.86
C ASP A 110 -5.96 8.78 -2.16
N GLY A 111 -6.96 8.38 -2.90
CA GLY A 111 -7.39 9.00 -4.14
C GLY A 111 -8.91 9.17 -4.19
N LYS A 112 -9.56 8.81 -5.30
CA LYS A 112 -10.99 9.04 -5.54
C LYS A 112 -11.79 7.75 -5.50
N SER A 113 -13.04 7.84 -5.04
CA SER A 113 -13.97 6.71 -5.02
C SER A 113 -15.35 7.15 -5.51
N GLY A 114 -15.65 6.94 -6.79
CA GLY A 114 -16.82 7.55 -7.44
C GLY A 114 -16.73 9.07 -7.38
N ASP A 115 -17.78 9.73 -6.88
CA ASP A 115 -17.84 11.20 -6.74
C ASP A 115 -17.13 11.74 -5.49
N ILE A 116 -16.57 10.88 -4.66
CA ILE A 116 -15.90 11.29 -3.43
C ILE A 116 -14.39 11.41 -3.70
N ASP A 117 -13.86 12.60 -3.49
CA ASP A 117 -12.42 12.85 -3.50
C ASP A 117 -11.87 12.72 -2.07
N ASN A 118 -11.08 11.68 -1.85
CA ASN A 118 -10.39 11.41 -0.58
C ASN A 118 -8.90 11.76 -0.68
N THR A 119 -8.49 12.42 -1.76
CA THR A 119 -7.08 12.75 -1.98
C THR A 119 -6.55 13.59 -0.82
N TYR A 120 -5.50 13.09 -0.18
CA TYR A 120 -4.82 13.85 0.87
C TYR A 120 -3.85 14.86 0.24
N SER A 121 -3.86 16.08 0.75
CA SER A 121 -2.98 17.14 0.23
C SER A 121 -1.54 16.92 0.73
N ILE A 122 -0.71 16.35 -0.13
CA ILE A 122 0.74 16.25 0.09
C ILE A 122 1.38 17.58 -0.35
N PRO A 123 2.30 18.18 0.43
CA PRO A 123 2.99 19.40 0.02
C PRO A 123 3.68 19.25 -1.34
N GLU A 124 3.48 20.22 -2.24
CA GLU A 124 4.00 20.18 -3.62
C GLU A 124 5.52 20.04 -3.71
N ASN A 125 6.23 20.46 -2.68
CA ASN A 125 7.68 20.31 -2.60
C ASN A 125 8.16 18.90 -2.20
N CYS A 126 7.24 17.96 -1.99
CA CYS A 126 7.54 16.56 -1.68
C CYS A 126 7.51 15.66 -2.93
N TYR A 127 6.94 16.11 -4.04
CA TYR A 127 6.82 15.32 -5.26
C TYR A 127 6.98 16.20 -6.51
N ARG A 128 7.13 15.55 -7.68
CA ARG A 128 7.17 16.23 -9.00
C ARG A 128 5.95 15.92 -9.84
N ARG A 129 5.40 14.71 -9.72
CA ARG A 129 4.25 14.26 -10.51
C ARG A 129 3.23 13.58 -9.62
N HIS A 130 1.96 13.77 -9.96
CA HIS A 130 0.82 13.11 -9.33
C HIS A 130 -0.09 12.53 -10.40
N PHE A 131 -0.47 11.27 -10.23
CA PHE A 131 -1.37 10.55 -11.11
C PHE A 131 -2.51 9.91 -10.31
N TYR A 132 -3.66 9.75 -10.96
CA TYR A 132 -4.72 8.89 -10.47
C TYR A 132 -4.67 7.56 -11.22
N ILE A 133 -4.36 6.49 -10.51
CA ILE A 133 -4.29 5.12 -11.05
C ILE A 133 -5.59 4.40 -10.74
N LYS A 134 -6.26 3.90 -11.77
CA LYS A 134 -7.47 3.11 -11.58
C LYS A 134 -7.14 1.79 -10.91
N SER A 135 -7.56 1.60 -9.65
CA SER A 135 -7.29 0.38 -8.88
C SER A 135 -8.43 -0.65 -8.91
N GLY A 136 -9.59 -0.29 -9.47
CA GLY A 136 -10.72 -1.19 -9.66
C GLY A 136 -12.03 -0.67 -9.08
N ASN A 137 -12.93 -1.57 -8.69
CA ASN A 137 -14.20 -1.23 -8.07
C ASN A 137 -14.11 -1.31 -6.55
N SER A 138 -14.74 -0.37 -5.84
CA SER A 138 -14.77 -0.37 -4.39
C SER A 138 -15.38 -1.66 -3.84
N SER A 139 -14.53 -2.53 -3.29
CA SER A 139 -14.98 -3.76 -2.61
C SER A 139 -15.80 -3.44 -1.35
N PHE A 140 -15.50 -2.35 -0.66
CA PHE A 140 -16.19 -1.91 0.55
C PHE A 140 -17.62 -1.42 0.24
N LYS A 141 -17.80 -0.55 -0.74
CA LYS A 141 -19.15 -0.07 -1.15
C LYS A 141 -20.02 -1.22 -1.65
N ARG A 142 -19.42 -2.19 -2.34
CA ARG A 142 -20.10 -3.40 -2.80
C ARG A 142 -20.62 -4.26 -1.64
N THR A 143 -19.87 -4.33 -0.54
CA THR A 143 -20.23 -5.12 0.65
C THR A 143 -21.38 -4.50 1.43
N ILE A 144 -21.46 -3.17 1.51
CA ILE A 144 -22.54 -2.45 2.21
C ILE A 144 -23.76 -2.13 1.31
N GLY A 145 -23.79 -2.65 0.07
CA GLY A 145 -24.93 -2.45 -0.85
C GLY A 145 -25.06 -1.04 -1.44
N LYS A 146 -24.11 -0.15 -1.18
CA LYS A 146 -24.06 1.20 -1.74
C LYS A 146 -23.17 1.21 -2.97
N ASP A 147 -23.69 1.68 -4.09
CA ASP A 147 -23.02 1.93 -5.36
C ASP A 147 -22.02 0.83 -5.77
N LYS A 148 -22.54 -0.23 -6.36
CA LYS A 148 -21.77 -1.42 -6.80
C LYS A 148 -20.73 -1.12 -7.89
N ASN A 149 -20.80 0.05 -8.54
CA ASN A 149 -19.97 0.41 -9.69
C ASN A 149 -19.01 1.57 -9.43
N ALA A 150 -18.84 2.03 -8.18
CA ALA A 150 -17.92 3.10 -7.89
C ALA A 150 -16.47 2.68 -8.25
N ILE A 151 -15.93 3.35 -9.26
CA ILE A 151 -14.54 3.17 -9.67
C ILE A 151 -13.66 3.84 -8.61
N VAL A 152 -12.62 3.12 -8.19
CA VAL A 152 -11.61 3.62 -7.25
C VAL A 152 -10.36 3.99 -8.02
N TYR A 153 -9.85 5.16 -7.71
CA TYR A 153 -8.54 5.63 -8.15
C TYR A 153 -7.67 5.84 -6.93
N GLU A 154 -6.46 5.37 -6.98
CA GLU A 154 -5.42 5.66 -6.00
C GLU A 154 -4.54 6.78 -6.51
N SER A 155 -4.06 7.64 -5.62
CA SER A 155 -3.05 8.64 -5.94
C SER A 155 -1.68 7.98 -6.01
N LEU A 156 -0.91 8.29 -7.05
CA LEU A 156 0.49 7.91 -7.18
C LEU A 156 1.33 9.17 -7.32
N TYR A 157 2.20 9.40 -6.34
CA TYR A 157 3.12 10.54 -6.32
C TYR A 157 4.55 10.06 -6.63
N LEU A 158 5.24 10.78 -7.52
CA LEU A 158 6.63 10.51 -7.90
C LEU A 158 7.49 11.75 -7.60
N ASN A 159 8.71 11.57 -7.09
CA ASN A 159 9.67 12.65 -6.91
C ASN A 159 10.60 12.87 -8.11
N TYR A 160 10.33 12.23 -9.24
CA TYR A 160 11.12 12.31 -10.48
C TYR A 160 10.20 12.48 -11.69
N ASP A 161 10.77 12.99 -12.77
CA ASP A 161 10.10 13.01 -14.08
C ASP A 161 10.28 11.64 -14.71
N GLY A 162 9.23 10.86 -14.84
CA GLY A 162 9.30 9.52 -15.46
C GLY A 162 9.97 9.59 -16.84
N ASP A 163 10.71 8.56 -17.20
CA ASP A 163 11.29 8.47 -18.52
C ASP A 163 10.19 8.58 -19.58
N ASN A 164 10.33 9.51 -20.52
CA ASN A 164 9.35 9.76 -21.58
C ASN A 164 9.26 8.53 -22.51
N GLY A 165 8.46 7.54 -22.14
CA GLY A 165 8.27 6.36 -22.98
C GLY A 165 7.60 5.14 -22.35
N LEU A 166 7.17 5.17 -21.12
CA LEU A 166 6.59 4.00 -20.42
C LEU A 166 5.12 4.15 -20.01
N TRP A 167 4.35 5.12 -20.57
CA TRP A 167 2.89 5.25 -20.32
C TRP A 167 2.13 5.48 -21.59
#